data_c4cc7c45c55377083e39ff88a931bef7
#
_entry.id   c4cc7c45c55377083e39ff88a931bef7
#
_cell.length_a   1.000
_cell.length_b   1.000
_cell.length_c   1.000
_cell.angle_alpha   90.00
_cell.angle_beta   90.00
_cell.angle_gamma   90.00
#
_symmetry.space_group_name_H-M   'P 1'
#
loop_
_entity.id
_entity.type
_entity.pdbx_description
1 polymer ?
#
loop_
_entity_poly.entity_id
_entity_poly.type
_entity_poly.pdbx_seq_one_letter_code
_entity_poly.pdbx_strand_id
1 'polypeptide(L)'
;MSEFRMIAIASELAEKVRETKLSPGYGHPVTAKVATGHGPCRHCLRPFVVGQDVRMLFTLNPFYGVAPIPQPGPVFIHADPCERYVETAGYPAELLPFGVVLDGYDAEQMVRRRETVTDGSQEATIQKMMCDPLIRYVMVRDATAGCFDLRVEKDNSRSLRDDREKVRVERLEES
;
A
#
# COMPACT_ATOMS: atom_id res chain seq x y z
N MET A 1 17.30 6.90 2.10
CA MET A 1 16.08 6.38 2.78
C MET A 1 14.90 7.14 2.21
N SER A 2 13.86 6.43 1.88
CA SER A 2 12.63 7.03 1.33
C SER A 2 11.95 7.91 2.38
N GLU A 3 11.46 9.09 2.00
CA GLU A 3 10.68 9.99 2.87
C GLU A 3 9.21 9.52 3.01
N PHE A 4 8.88 8.40 2.39
CA PHE A 4 7.54 7.81 2.39
C PHE A 4 7.63 6.28 2.49
N ARG A 5 6.53 5.68 2.92
CA ARG A 5 6.38 4.24 3.13
C ARG A 5 5.39 3.65 2.14
N MET A 6 5.71 2.48 1.61
CA MET A 6 4.84 1.66 0.78
C MET A 6 4.05 0.71 1.68
N ILE A 7 2.77 1.01 1.93
CA ILE A 7 1.95 0.31 2.92
C ILE A 7 1.34 -0.94 2.29
N ALA A 8 1.85 -2.10 2.69
CA ALA A 8 1.25 -3.40 2.45
C ALA A 8 0.19 -3.73 3.50
N ILE A 9 -0.75 -4.63 3.22
CA ILE A 9 -1.71 -5.08 4.24
C ILE A 9 -0.99 -5.72 5.43
N ALA A 10 -1.60 -5.63 6.61
CA ALA A 10 -1.04 -6.21 7.84
C ALA A 10 -0.97 -7.74 7.75
N SER A 11 0.08 -8.33 8.37
CA SER A 11 0.25 -9.78 8.40
C SER A 11 -0.92 -10.48 9.05
N GLU A 12 -1.47 -9.93 10.13
CA GLU A 12 -2.64 -10.46 10.83
C GLU A 12 -3.86 -10.57 9.92
N LEU A 13 -4.04 -9.60 9.01
CA LEU A 13 -5.12 -9.64 8.03
C LEU A 13 -4.90 -10.76 6.99
N ALA A 14 -3.69 -10.87 6.46
CA ALA A 14 -3.33 -11.91 5.50
C ALA A 14 -3.48 -13.33 6.11
N GLU A 15 -3.01 -13.51 7.33
CA GLU A 15 -3.15 -14.77 8.08
C GLU A 15 -4.61 -15.12 8.32
N LYS A 16 -5.42 -14.15 8.75
CA LYS A 16 -6.86 -14.35 8.98
C LYS A 16 -7.58 -14.79 7.69
N VAL A 17 -7.25 -14.19 6.54
CA VAL A 17 -7.80 -14.62 5.25
C VAL A 17 -7.42 -16.05 4.92
N ARG A 18 -6.16 -16.44 5.14
CA ARG A 18 -5.66 -17.80 4.88
C ARG A 18 -6.29 -18.83 5.79
N GLU A 19 -6.51 -18.52 7.07
CA GLU A 19 -7.08 -19.43 8.08
C GLU A 19 -8.57 -19.59 7.89
N THR A 20 -9.32 -18.47 7.83
CA THR A 20 -10.79 -18.49 7.83
C THR A 20 -11.39 -18.79 6.47
N LYS A 21 -10.67 -18.53 5.38
CA LYS A 21 -11.19 -18.56 4.00
C LYS A 21 -12.39 -17.64 3.79
N LEU A 22 -12.48 -16.58 4.59
CA LEU A 22 -13.53 -15.56 4.51
C LEU A 22 -12.92 -14.17 4.33
N SER A 23 -13.62 -13.30 3.61
CA SER A 23 -13.25 -11.87 3.50
C SER A 23 -13.50 -11.18 4.84
N PRO A 24 -12.44 -10.67 5.53
CA PRO A 24 -12.59 -10.05 6.84
C PRO A 24 -13.48 -8.82 6.80
N GLY A 25 -14.45 -8.77 7.72
CA GLY A 25 -15.44 -7.68 7.78
C GLY A 25 -16.60 -7.78 6.80
N TYR A 26 -16.55 -8.70 5.82
CA TYR A 26 -17.61 -8.90 4.80
C TYR A 26 -18.23 -10.30 4.87
N GLY A 27 -17.50 -11.29 5.35
CA GLY A 27 -18.04 -12.62 5.68
C GLY A 27 -18.30 -13.57 4.51
N HIS A 28 -18.09 -13.15 3.27
CA HIS A 28 -18.24 -14.05 2.12
C HIS A 28 -16.97 -14.89 1.87
N PRO A 29 -17.11 -16.06 1.19
CA PRO A 29 -15.99 -16.95 0.93
C PRO A 29 -14.90 -16.32 0.06
N VAL A 30 -13.66 -16.69 0.34
CA VAL A 30 -12.47 -16.39 -0.46
C VAL A 30 -12.36 -17.42 -1.59
N THR A 31 -11.94 -16.98 -2.76
CA THR A 31 -11.66 -17.85 -3.90
C THR A 31 -10.16 -18.04 -4.06
N ALA A 32 -9.71 -19.31 -4.04
CA ALA A 32 -8.30 -19.66 -4.31
C ALA A 32 -8.16 -20.27 -5.71
N LYS A 33 -7.26 -19.73 -6.53
CA LYS A 33 -7.01 -20.19 -7.91
C LYS A 33 -5.55 -19.98 -8.29
N VAL A 34 -5.07 -20.78 -9.23
CA VAL A 34 -3.78 -20.52 -9.89
C VAL A 34 -3.82 -19.14 -10.56
N ALA A 35 -2.75 -18.39 -10.40
CA ALA A 35 -2.66 -17.04 -10.92
C ALA A 35 -2.73 -17.00 -12.44
N THR A 36 -3.63 -16.20 -12.98
CA THR A 36 -3.79 -15.91 -14.40
C THR A 36 -3.32 -14.51 -14.78
N GLY A 37 -2.88 -13.72 -13.80
CA GLY A 37 -2.34 -12.38 -13.96
C GLY A 37 -1.29 -12.10 -12.89
N HIS A 38 -0.48 -11.06 -13.10
CA HIS A 38 0.66 -10.73 -12.25
C HIS A 38 0.30 -10.20 -10.85
N GLY A 39 -0.84 -9.67 -10.64
CA GLY A 39 -1.27 -9.21 -9.34
C GLY A 39 -1.06 -7.73 -9.09
N PRO A 40 -0.45 -7.26 -7.99
CA PRO A 40 0.45 -7.96 -7.04
C PRO A 40 -0.25 -8.66 -5.85
N CYS A 41 0.53 -9.42 -5.08
CA CYS A 41 0.13 -9.83 -3.74
C CYS A 41 0.15 -8.62 -2.80
N ARG A 42 -0.96 -8.31 -2.11
CA ARG A 42 -1.09 -7.10 -1.27
C ARG A 42 -0.32 -7.17 0.05
N HIS A 43 0.23 -8.33 0.37
CA HIS A 43 1.03 -8.53 1.59
C HIS A 43 2.54 -8.42 1.33
N CYS A 44 3.08 -9.13 0.34
CA CYS A 44 4.50 -9.08 0.03
C CYS A 44 4.86 -8.12 -1.12
N LEU A 45 3.86 -7.55 -1.80
CA LEU A 45 3.98 -6.63 -2.95
C LEU A 45 4.81 -7.20 -4.12
N ARG A 46 4.86 -8.52 -4.25
CA ARG A 46 5.48 -9.20 -5.39
C ARG A 46 4.42 -9.56 -6.43
N PRO A 47 4.77 -9.55 -7.72
CA PRO A 47 3.90 -10.09 -8.75
C PRO A 47 3.74 -11.60 -8.54
N PHE A 48 2.58 -12.13 -8.92
CA PHE A 48 2.36 -13.57 -8.98
C PHE A 48 3.05 -14.17 -10.20
N VAL A 49 3.64 -15.35 -10.05
CA VAL A 49 4.13 -16.16 -11.17
C VAL A 49 2.93 -16.84 -11.81
N VAL A 50 2.52 -16.33 -12.98
CA VAL A 50 1.37 -16.85 -13.72
C VAL A 50 1.53 -18.34 -14.02
N GLY A 51 0.48 -19.12 -13.79
CA GLY A 51 0.46 -20.56 -13.98
C GLY A 51 1.15 -21.39 -12.89
N GLN A 52 1.76 -20.75 -11.88
CA GLN A 52 2.48 -21.43 -10.79
C GLN A 52 1.93 -21.07 -9.43
N ASP A 53 1.88 -19.77 -9.11
CA ASP A 53 1.40 -19.30 -7.82
C ASP A 53 -0.10 -19.53 -7.66
N VAL A 54 -0.52 -19.91 -6.45
CA VAL A 54 -1.93 -19.89 -6.08
C VAL A 54 -2.21 -18.59 -5.34
N ARG A 55 -3.23 -17.88 -5.79
CA ARG A 55 -3.67 -16.61 -5.20
C ARG A 55 -5.06 -16.73 -4.63
N MET A 56 -5.31 -16.00 -3.54
CA MET A 56 -6.60 -15.90 -2.87
C MET A 56 -7.22 -14.54 -3.17
N LEU A 57 -8.44 -14.55 -3.71
CA LEU A 57 -9.24 -13.36 -3.97
C LEU A 57 -10.17 -13.10 -2.79
N PHE A 58 -10.13 -11.90 -2.23
CA PHE A 58 -11.01 -11.47 -1.16
C PHE A 58 -11.33 -9.98 -1.27
N THR A 59 -12.29 -9.50 -0.49
CA THR A 59 -12.69 -8.10 -0.44
C THR A 59 -11.89 -7.35 0.63
N LEU A 60 -11.28 -6.24 0.23
CA LEU A 60 -10.54 -5.32 1.10
C LEU A 60 -11.12 -3.91 0.97
N ASN A 61 -11.20 -3.18 2.09
CA ASN A 61 -11.34 -1.73 2.07
C ASN A 61 -9.95 -1.08 2.16
N PRO A 62 -9.39 -0.58 1.03
CA PRO A 62 -8.06 0.02 1.03
C PRO A 62 -7.99 1.37 1.76
N PHE A 63 -9.14 1.99 2.06
CA PHE A 63 -9.25 3.26 2.76
C PHE A 63 -9.36 3.12 4.28
N TYR A 64 -9.27 1.89 4.81
CA TYR A 64 -9.32 1.67 6.25
C TYR A 64 -8.22 2.46 6.98
N GLY A 65 -8.62 3.24 7.99
CA GLY A 65 -7.74 4.10 8.78
C GLY A 65 -7.36 5.44 8.12
N VAL A 66 -7.80 5.71 6.87
CA VAL A 66 -7.50 6.98 6.18
C VAL A 66 -8.76 7.72 5.70
N ALA A 67 -9.86 7.03 5.49
CA ALA A 67 -11.13 7.64 5.11
C ALA A 67 -12.29 7.04 5.90
N PRO A 68 -13.32 7.84 6.26
CA PRO A 68 -14.47 7.37 7.03
C PRO A 68 -15.42 6.50 6.21
N ILE A 69 -15.47 6.70 4.89
CA ILE A 69 -16.36 5.96 3.99
C ILE A 69 -15.58 4.81 3.36
N PRO A 70 -15.99 3.53 3.59
CA PRO A 70 -15.34 2.39 2.96
C PRO A 70 -15.59 2.35 1.46
N GLN A 71 -14.57 1.96 0.71
CA GLN A 71 -14.63 1.72 -0.73
C GLN A 71 -14.03 0.33 -1.01
N PRO A 72 -14.73 -0.75 -0.65
CA PRO A 72 -14.21 -2.10 -0.78
C PRO A 72 -14.07 -2.52 -2.24
N GLY A 73 -13.06 -3.34 -2.50
CA GLY A 73 -12.80 -3.91 -3.80
C GLY A 73 -12.07 -5.25 -3.71
N PRO A 74 -11.98 -5.98 -4.83
CA PRO A 74 -11.29 -7.26 -4.88
C PRO A 74 -9.78 -7.08 -4.87
N VAL A 75 -9.09 -7.88 -4.05
CA VAL A 75 -7.63 -7.93 -3.99
C VAL A 75 -7.15 -9.36 -3.87
N PHE A 76 -5.85 -9.57 -4.16
CA PHE A 76 -5.21 -10.88 -4.06
C PHE A 76 -4.09 -10.89 -3.04
N ILE A 77 -3.91 -12.03 -2.39
CA ILE A 77 -2.70 -12.42 -1.67
C ILE A 77 -2.25 -13.81 -2.12
N HIS A 78 -0.98 -14.16 -1.88
CA HIS A 78 -0.53 -15.55 -2.01
C HIS A 78 -1.33 -16.46 -1.08
N ALA A 79 -1.76 -17.62 -1.57
CA ALA A 79 -2.40 -18.65 -0.75
C ALA A 79 -1.40 -19.22 0.27
N ASP A 80 -0.15 -19.38 -0.13
CA ASP A 80 0.94 -19.77 0.76
C ASP A 80 1.45 -18.57 1.57
N PRO A 81 1.95 -18.78 2.79
CA PRO A 81 2.57 -17.73 3.59
C PRO A 81 3.71 -17.03 2.82
N CYS A 82 3.79 -15.72 2.95
CA CYS A 82 4.86 -14.89 2.39
C CYS A 82 5.27 -13.83 3.40
N GLU A 83 6.46 -13.27 3.25
CA GLU A 83 6.92 -12.17 4.09
C GLU A 83 6.24 -10.85 3.68
N ARG A 84 5.83 -10.07 4.70
CA ARG A 84 5.28 -8.74 4.47
C ARG A 84 6.34 -7.83 3.86
N TYR A 85 5.93 -6.99 2.92
CA TYR A 85 6.81 -6.02 2.31
C TYR A 85 7.40 -5.06 3.36
N VAL A 86 8.69 -4.76 3.23
CA VAL A 86 9.36 -3.77 4.09
C VAL A 86 8.99 -2.37 3.60
N GLU A 87 8.14 -1.68 4.34
CA GLU A 87 7.52 -0.41 3.93
C GLU A 87 8.50 0.69 3.54
N THR A 88 9.71 0.67 4.12
CA THR A 88 10.78 1.65 3.88
C THR A 88 11.74 1.29 2.74
N ALA A 89 11.50 0.18 2.06
CA ALA A 89 12.37 -0.30 0.97
C ALA A 89 12.23 0.46 -0.36
N GLY A 90 11.31 1.44 -0.42
CA GLY A 90 10.99 2.17 -1.64
C GLY A 90 9.86 1.51 -2.44
N TYR A 91 9.70 1.88 -3.70
CA TYR A 91 8.71 1.24 -4.57
C TYR A 91 9.17 -0.17 -4.96
N PRO A 92 8.28 -1.20 -4.94
CA PRO A 92 8.67 -2.56 -5.27
C PRO A 92 9.24 -2.67 -6.69
N ALA A 93 10.53 -3.02 -6.81
CA ALA A 93 11.23 -3.05 -8.09
C ALA A 93 10.58 -4.01 -9.10
N GLU A 94 10.04 -5.13 -8.62
CA GLU A 94 9.36 -6.12 -9.47
C GLU A 94 8.02 -5.61 -10.04
N LEU A 95 7.47 -4.51 -9.50
CA LEU A 95 6.24 -3.89 -9.99
C LEU A 95 6.49 -2.75 -11.00
N LEU A 96 7.73 -2.30 -11.17
CA LEU A 96 8.07 -1.23 -12.11
C LEU A 96 7.63 -1.48 -13.57
N PRO A 97 7.66 -2.73 -14.09
CA PRO A 97 7.20 -2.99 -15.46
C PRO A 97 5.69 -2.84 -15.66
N PHE A 98 4.91 -2.76 -14.59
CA PHE A 98 3.44 -2.73 -14.67
C PHE A 98 2.94 -1.30 -14.52
N GLY A 99 2.02 -0.92 -15.42
CA GLY A 99 1.41 0.40 -15.42
C GLY A 99 0.49 0.60 -14.21
N VAL A 100 0.52 1.79 -13.64
CA VAL A 100 -0.31 2.17 -12.49
C VAL A 100 -0.99 3.52 -12.68
N VAL A 101 -2.08 3.71 -11.96
CA VAL A 101 -2.70 5.02 -11.71
C VAL A 101 -2.39 5.40 -10.27
N LEU A 102 -1.87 6.60 -10.08
CA LEU A 102 -1.54 7.20 -8.80
C LEU A 102 -2.58 8.27 -8.47
N ASP A 103 -3.35 8.06 -7.42
CA ASP A 103 -4.34 9.03 -6.91
C ASP A 103 -3.85 9.65 -5.61
N GLY A 104 -3.49 10.94 -5.65
CA GLY A 104 -3.11 11.71 -4.47
C GLY A 104 -4.32 12.34 -3.79
N TYR A 105 -4.56 11.96 -2.54
CA TYR A 105 -5.69 12.42 -1.73
C TYR A 105 -5.27 13.47 -0.71
N ASP A 106 -6.15 14.47 -0.51
CA ASP A 106 -6.02 15.46 0.55
C ASP A 106 -6.67 15.03 1.88
N ALA A 107 -6.70 15.95 2.86
CA ALA A 107 -7.32 15.72 4.17
C ALA A 107 -8.85 15.58 4.09
N GLU A 108 -9.48 16.16 3.10
CA GLU A 108 -10.92 16.10 2.84
C GLU A 108 -11.33 14.89 1.98
N GLN A 109 -10.38 13.98 1.72
CA GLN A 109 -10.58 12.77 0.90
C GLN A 109 -10.90 13.05 -0.58
N MET A 110 -10.45 14.20 -1.07
CA MET A 110 -10.57 14.56 -2.49
C MET A 110 -9.29 14.22 -3.25
N VAL A 111 -9.44 13.71 -4.46
CA VAL A 111 -8.30 13.49 -5.36
C VAL A 111 -7.80 14.84 -5.87
N ARG A 112 -6.62 15.23 -5.42
CA ARG A 112 -5.94 16.48 -5.84
C ARG A 112 -5.14 16.29 -7.11
N ARG A 113 -4.60 15.11 -7.29
CA ARG A 113 -3.74 14.80 -8.43
C ARG A 113 -3.91 13.35 -8.84
N ARG A 114 -3.97 13.12 -10.14
CA ARG A 114 -3.96 11.79 -10.74
C ARG A 114 -2.90 11.72 -11.82
N GLU A 115 -2.08 10.70 -11.78
CA GLU A 115 -1.04 10.43 -12.77
C GLU A 115 -1.14 8.96 -13.21
N THR A 116 -1.00 8.72 -14.52
CA THR A 116 -0.83 7.37 -15.05
C THR A 116 0.63 7.18 -15.41
N VAL A 117 1.25 6.13 -14.88
CA VAL A 117 2.67 5.83 -15.06
C VAL A 117 2.83 4.47 -15.70
N THR A 118 3.49 4.42 -16.86
CA THR A 118 3.71 3.18 -17.64
C THR A 118 5.17 2.98 -18.06
N ASP A 119 6.06 3.87 -17.64
CA ASP A 119 7.46 3.95 -18.08
C ASP A 119 8.49 3.58 -17.00
N GLY A 120 8.04 3.04 -15.87
CA GLY A 120 8.91 2.68 -14.74
C GLY A 120 9.23 3.85 -13.79
N SER A 121 8.65 5.03 -13.99
CA SER A 121 8.90 6.23 -13.16
C SER A 121 7.99 6.35 -11.94
N GLN A 122 7.41 5.23 -11.44
CA GLN A 122 6.45 5.24 -10.33
C GLN A 122 7.00 5.93 -9.09
N GLU A 123 8.20 5.57 -8.64
CA GLU A 123 8.79 6.13 -7.42
C GLU A 123 9.05 7.64 -7.55
N ALA A 124 9.63 8.09 -8.68
CA ALA A 124 9.88 9.50 -8.94
C ALA A 124 8.59 10.31 -9.00
N THR A 125 7.54 9.76 -9.61
CA THR A 125 6.23 10.40 -9.70
C THR A 125 5.56 10.50 -8.33
N ILE A 126 5.61 9.44 -7.52
CA ILE A 126 5.12 9.43 -6.13
C ILE A 126 5.86 10.50 -5.31
N GLN A 127 7.19 10.55 -5.41
CA GLN A 127 7.99 11.55 -4.71
C GLN A 127 7.55 12.97 -5.06
N LYS A 128 7.36 13.26 -6.35
CA LYS A 128 6.87 14.55 -6.83
C LYS A 128 5.46 14.88 -6.30
N MET A 129 4.56 13.90 -6.25
CA MET A 129 3.22 14.07 -5.69
C MET A 129 3.27 14.34 -4.18
N MET A 130 4.10 13.60 -3.45
CA MET A 130 4.22 13.72 -1.99
C MET A 130 4.93 15.01 -1.54
N CYS A 131 5.63 15.73 -2.44
CA CYS A 131 6.12 17.08 -2.19
C CYS A 131 5.01 18.12 -2.06
N ASP A 132 3.82 17.86 -2.60
CA ASP A 132 2.66 18.72 -2.40
C ASP A 132 2.18 18.60 -0.94
N PRO A 133 2.18 19.72 -0.16
CA PRO A 133 1.78 19.67 1.25
C PRO A 133 0.31 19.34 1.46
N LEU A 134 -0.52 19.48 0.43
CA LEU A 134 -1.95 19.15 0.49
C LEU A 134 -2.20 17.65 0.33
N ILE A 135 -1.30 16.90 -0.32
CA ILE A 135 -1.45 15.45 -0.48
C ILE A 135 -1.05 14.75 0.82
N ARG A 136 -1.98 13.97 1.36
CA ARG A 136 -1.81 13.19 2.60
C ARG A 136 -1.32 11.79 2.34
N TYR A 137 -1.86 11.14 1.32
CA TYR A 137 -1.47 9.81 0.90
C TYR A 137 -1.74 9.61 -0.60
N VAL A 138 -1.11 8.60 -1.18
CA VAL A 138 -1.32 8.21 -2.58
C VAL A 138 -1.85 6.78 -2.62
N MET A 139 -2.94 6.54 -3.34
CA MET A 139 -3.42 5.21 -3.69
C MET A 139 -2.81 4.80 -5.01
N VAL A 140 -2.18 3.65 -5.03
CA VAL A 140 -1.62 3.03 -6.25
C VAL A 140 -2.60 1.96 -6.71
N ARG A 141 -3.02 2.06 -7.97
CA ARG A 141 -3.95 1.12 -8.59
C ARG A 141 -3.38 0.58 -9.89
N ASP A 142 -3.71 -0.65 -10.23
CA ASP A 142 -3.40 -1.21 -11.54
C ASP A 142 -4.03 -0.35 -12.67
N ALA A 143 -3.24 0.00 -13.68
CA ALA A 143 -3.71 0.88 -14.75
C ALA A 143 -4.74 0.22 -15.67
N THR A 144 -4.77 -1.11 -15.74
CA THR A 144 -5.69 -1.88 -16.59
C THR A 144 -6.95 -2.29 -15.84
N ALA A 145 -6.79 -2.92 -14.67
CA ALA A 145 -7.90 -3.45 -13.88
C ALA A 145 -8.52 -2.44 -12.90
N GLY A 146 -7.79 -1.38 -12.53
CA GLY A 146 -8.21 -0.37 -11.57
C GLY A 146 -8.20 -0.84 -10.11
N CYS A 147 -7.76 -2.07 -9.83
CA CYS A 147 -7.69 -2.62 -8.48
C CYS A 147 -6.62 -1.91 -7.66
N PHE A 148 -6.87 -1.79 -6.35
CA PHE A 148 -5.88 -1.31 -5.39
C PHE A 148 -4.66 -2.23 -5.33
N ASP A 149 -3.47 -1.66 -5.40
CA ASP A 149 -2.20 -2.36 -5.27
C ASP A 149 -1.54 -2.09 -3.91
N LEU A 150 -1.29 -0.84 -3.60
CA LEU A 150 -0.71 -0.41 -2.33
C LEU A 150 -1.04 1.06 -2.03
N ARG A 151 -0.83 1.47 -0.79
CA ARG A 151 -0.95 2.87 -0.36
C ARG A 151 0.43 3.42 -0.02
N VAL A 152 0.65 4.70 -0.32
CA VAL A 152 1.86 5.43 0.05
C VAL A 152 1.52 6.48 1.08
N GLU A 153 2.27 6.51 2.17
CA GLU A 153 2.13 7.50 3.25
C GLU A 153 3.47 8.19 3.52
N LYS A 154 3.43 9.43 4.02
CA LYS A 154 4.64 10.13 4.48
C LYS A 154 5.24 9.38 5.68
N ASP A 155 6.56 9.25 5.69
CA ASP A 155 7.26 8.69 6.85
C ASP A 155 7.47 9.78 7.90
N ASN A 156 6.54 9.84 8.86
CA ASN A 156 6.59 10.79 9.97
C ASN A 156 7.55 10.36 11.10
N SER A 157 8.26 9.25 10.96
CA SER A 157 9.15 8.73 12.00
C SER A 157 10.34 9.66 12.32
N ARG A 158 10.71 10.52 11.37
CA ARG A 158 11.77 11.53 11.55
C ARG A 158 11.30 12.74 12.37
N SER A 159 10.10 13.27 12.10
CA SER A 159 9.58 14.44 12.84
C SER A 159 9.44 14.15 14.33
N LEU A 160 9.00 12.93 14.67
CA LEU A 160 8.88 12.49 16.06
C LEU A 160 10.24 12.27 16.77
N ARG A 161 11.31 11.99 16.01
CA ARG A 161 12.67 11.89 16.57
C ARG A 161 13.27 13.28 16.80
N ASP A 162 13.13 14.18 15.84
CA ASP A 162 13.61 15.56 15.93
C ASP A 162 12.92 16.32 17.07
N ASP A 163 11.61 16.13 17.25
CA ASP A 163 10.85 16.74 18.35
C ASP A 163 11.27 16.18 19.72
N ARG A 164 11.53 14.87 19.81
CA ARG A 164 12.06 14.25 21.05
C ARG A 164 13.48 14.67 21.37
N GLU A 165 14.31 14.90 20.38
CA GLU A 165 15.69 15.34 20.55
C GLU A 165 15.72 16.82 20.95
N LYS A 166 14.88 17.68 20.38
CA LYS A 166 14.70 19.08 20.80
C LYS A 166 14.25 19.18 22.26
N VAL A 167 13.21 18.43 22.63
CA VAL A 167 12.70 18.41 24.03
C VAL A 167 13.76 17.90 25.01
N ARG A 168 14.64 16.97 24.57
CA ARG A 168 15.71 16.46 25.42
C ARG A 168 16.84 17.47 25.59
N VAL A 169 17.18 18.24 24.56
CA VAL A 169 18.19 19.29 24.62
C VAL A 169 17.71 20.45 25.50
N GLU A 170 16.46 20.92 25.33
CA GLU A 170 15.87 21.98 26.16
C GLU A 170 15.86 21.64 27.65
N ARG A 171 15.58 20.37 28.01
CA ARG A 171 15.62 19.92 29.43
C ARG A 171 17.04 19.84 30.01
N LEU A 172 18.07 19.72 29.18
CA LEU A 172 19.45 19.70 29.65
C LEU A 172 20.02 21.12 29.84
N GLU A 173 19.46 22.11 29.15
CA GLU A 173 19.85 23.52 29.28
C GLU A 173 19.17 24.22 30.47
N GLU A 174 18.05 23.67 30.98
CA GLU A 174 17.33 24.17 32.18
C GLU A 174 17.83 23.54 33.50
N SER A 175 18.82 22.68 33.48
CA SER A 175 19.41 22.03 34.67
C SER A 175 20.79 22.54 34.98
#